data_75e39d1ec74d27c78c99f9668910a7b1
#
_entry.id   75e39d1ec74d27c78c99f9668910a7b1
#
_cell.length_a   1.000
_cell.length_b   1.000
_cell.length_c   1.000
_cell.angle_alpha   90.00
_cell.angle_beta   90.00
_cell.angle_gamma   90.00
#
_symmetry.space_group_name_H-M   'P 1'
#
loop_
_entity.id
_entity.type
_entity.pdbx_description
1 polymer ?
#
loop_
_entity_poly.entity_id
_entity_poly.type
_entity_poly.pdbx_seq_one_letter_code
_entity_poly.pdbx_strand_id
1 'polypeptide(L)' 'MINNHEKAHILIEALPFIRKYSGKTVVIKYGGSAMIDEEMKNEFIKDVVLMKYVGINPVIIHGGGPEINTM' A
#
# COMPACT_ATOMS: atom_id res chain seq x y z
N MET A 1 13.31 12.91 10.71
CA MET A 1 12.11 13.58 10.21
C MET A 1 12.35 14.17 8.83
N ILE A 2 11.43 13.97 7.91
CA ILE A 2 11.56 14.48 6.55
C ILE A 2 11.25 15.98 6.54
N ASN A 3 12.13 16.78 5.96
CA ASN A 3 11.89 18.21 5.84
C ASN A 3 11.00 18.52 4.64
N ASN A 4 10.58 19.76 4.50
CA ASN A 4 9.66 20.15 3.44
C ASN A 4 10.23 19.93 2.04
N HIS A 5 11.51 20.14 1.88
CA HIS A 5 12.17 19.94 0.61
C HIS A 5 12.15 18.47 0.19
N GLU A 6 12.44 17.59 1.15
CA GLU A 6 12.42 16.16 0.90
C GLU A 6 11.02 15.65 0.61
N LYS A 7 10.01 16.20 1.32
CA LYS A 7 8.62 15.83 1.07
C LYS A 7 8.20 16.20 -0.34
N ALA A 8 8.60 17.37 -0.81
CA ALA A 8 8.27 17.80 -2.17
C ALA A 8 8.94 16.89 -3.20
N HIS A 9 10.18 16.51 -2.93
CA HIS A 9 10.90 15.64 -3.83
C HIS A 9 10.25 14.26 -3.95
N ILE A 10 9.83 13.71 -2.81
CA ILE A 10 9.14 12.41 -2.78
C ILE A 10 7.84 12.50 -3.56
N LEU A 11 7.10 13.57 -3.41
CA LEU A 11 5.85 13.77 -4.13
C LEU A 11 6.08 13.83 -5.64
N ILE A 12 7.09 14.55 -6.05
CA ILE A 12 7.41 14.67 -7.48
C ILE A 12 7.73 13.30 -8.07
N GLU A 13 8.48 12.49 -7.34
CA GLU A 13 8.82 11.15 -7.80
C GLU A 13 7.61 10.22 -7.83
N ALA A 14 6.67 10.44 -6.93
CA ALA A 14 5.48 9.60 -6.85
C ALA A 14 4.43 9.94 -7.89
N LEU A 15 4.42 11.18 -8.40
CA LEU A 15 3.39 11.63 -9.33
C LEU A 15 3.22 10.75 -10.57
N PRO A 16 4.28 10.29 -11.22
CA PRO A 16 4.10 9.41 -12.38
C PRO A 16 3.37 8.12 -12.05
N PHE A 17 3.63 7.57 -10.86
CA PHE A 17 2.96 6.35 -10.42
C PHE A 17 1.50 6.61 -10.12
N ILE A 18 1.22 7.72 -9.43
CA ILE A 18 -0.15 8.09 -9.11
C ILE A 18 -0.94 8.30 -10.40
N ARG A 19 -0.36 8.99 -11.35
CA ARG A 19 -1.02 9.26 -12.62
C ARG A 19 -1.28 7.99 -13.41
N LYS A 20 -0.32 7.06 -13.35
CA LYS A 20 -0.43 5.80 -14.08
C LYS A 20 -1.51 4.90 -13.50
N TYR A 21 -1.65 4.87 -12.19
CA TYR A 21 -2.53 3.92 -11.51
C TYR A 21 -3.83 4.53 -11.01
N SER A 22 -3.98 5.85 -11.08
CA SER A 22 -5.21 6.49 -10.65
C SER A 22 -6.38 5.98 -11.50
N GLY A 23 -7.44 5.58 -10.83
CA GLY A 23 -8.60 4.99 -11.48
C GLY A 23 -8.47 3.52 -11.79
N LYS A 24 -7.31 2.94 -11.52
CA LYS A 24 -7.08 1.53 -11.80
C LYS A 24 -7.10 0.69 -10.54
N THR A 25 -7.29 -0.60 -10.71
CA THR A 25 -7.29 -1.55 -9.62
C THR A 25 -5.90 -2.16 -9.49
N VAL A 26 -5.38 -2.13 -8.27
CA VAL A 26 -4.07 -2.71 -7.97
C VAL A 26 -4.28 -3.82 -6.96
N VAL A 27 -3.79 -5.02 -7.30
CA VAL A 27 -3.92 -6.17 -6.42
C VAL A 27 -2.68 -6.24 -5.52
N ILE A 28 -2.92 -6.31 -4.23
CA ILE A 28 -1.86 -6.34 -3.24
C ILE A 28 -1.98 -7.61 -2.41
N LYS A 29 -0.90 -8.37 -2.38
CA LYS A 29 -0.86 -9.58 -1.57
C LYS A 29 -0.35 -9.22 -0.19
N TYR A 30 -1.12 -9.55 0.83
CA TYR A 30 -0.80 -9.26 2.22
C TYR A 30 -0.71 -10.55 3.00
N GLY A 31 0.45 -10.81 3.59
CA GLY A 31 0.64 -12.04 4.34
C GLY A 31 2.03 -12.13 4.92
N GLY A 32 2.34 -13.29 5.49
CA GLY A 32 3.65 -13.53 6.06
C GLY A 32 3.99 -12.61 7.21
N SER A 33 5.21 -12.10 7.22
CA SER A 33 5.70 -11.25 8.31
C SER A 33 4.85 -10.02 8.53
N ALA A 34 4.26 -9.48 7.47
CA ALA A 34 3.47 -8.27 7.58
C ALA A 34 2.21 -8.48 8.42
N MET A 35 1.73 -9.71 8.52
CA MET A 35 0.53 -10.00 9.29
C MET A 35 0.79 -10.06 10.79
N ILE A 36 2.01 -10.41 11.19
CA ILE A 36 2.34 -10.58 12.61
C ILE A 36 3.12 -9.41 13.18
N ASP A 37 3.79 -8.65 12.34
CA ASP A 37 4.55 -7.50 12.79
C ASP A 37 3.62 -6.28 12.84
N GLU A 38 3.40 -5.76 14.05
CA GLU A 38 2.48 -4.63 14.24
C GLU A 38 2.92 -3.38 13.49
N GLU A 39 4.22 -3.13 13.46
CA GLU A 39 4.74 -1.96 12.77
C GLU A 39 4.53 -2.07 11.27
N MET A 40 4.81 -3.22 10.71
CA MET A 40 4.60 -3.45 9.27
C MET A 40 3.12 -3.42 8.92
N LYS A 41 2.27 -3.93 9.81
CA LYS A 41 0.83 -3.89 9.61
C LYS A 41 0.34 -2.45 9.54
N ASN A 42 0.80 -1.60 10.44
CA ASN A 42 0.40 -0.20 10.47
C ASN A 42 0.87 0.54 9.23
N GLU A 43 2.09 0.26 8.78
CA GLU A 43 2.61 0.86 7.56
C GLU A 43 1.79 0.43 6.35
N PHE A 44 1.43 -0.84 6.29
CA PHE A 44 0.61 -1.35 5.21
C PHE A 44 -0.75 -0.66 5.15
N ILE A 45 -1.37 -0.48 6.30
CA ILE A 45 -2.66 0.19 6.37
C ILE A 45 -2.56 1.63 5.87
N LYS A 46 -1.51 2.32 6.28
CA LYS A 46 -1.29 3.70 5.84
C LYS A 46 -1.13 3.78 4.33
N ASP A 47 -0.39 2.83 3.76
CA ASP A 47 -0.17 2.80 2.32
C ASP A 47 -1.47 2.56 1.56
N VAL A 48 -2.31 1.65 2.06
CA VAL A 48 -3.60 1.37 1.44
C VAL A 48 -4.50 2.59 1.48
N VAL A 49 -4.54 3.26 2.61
CA VAL A 49 -5.34 4.47 2.76
C VAL A 49 -4.87 5.55 1.77
N LEU A 50 -3.57 5.69 1.64
CA LEU A 50 -3.00 6.67 0.72
C LEU A 50 -3.37 6.34 -0.73
N MET A 51 -3.33 5.07 -1.09
CA MET A 51 -3.73 4.65 -2.44
C MET A 51 -5.17 5.04 -2.73
N LYS A 52 -6.06 4.79 -1.79
CA LYS A 52 -7.46 5.18 -1.96
C LYS A 52 -7.59 6.69 -2.13
N TYR A 53 -6.81 7.42 -1.37
CA TYR A 53 -6.87 8.87 -1.38
C TYR A 53 -6.50 9.45 -2.74
N VAL A 54 -5.54 8.83 -3.41
CA VAL A 54 -5.08 9.33 -4.72
C VAL A 54 -5.84 8.71 -5.89
N GLY A 55 -6.91 7.96 -5.61
CA GLY A 55 -7.74 7.42 -6.67
C GLY A 55 -7.39 6.05 -7.18
N ILE A 56 -6.47 5.36 -6.52
CA ILE A 56 -6.15 3.99 -6.85
C ILE A 56 -7.13 3.09 -6.11
N ASN A 57 -7.54 2.01 -6.75
CA ASN A 57 -8.45 1.06 -6.14
C ASN A 57 -7.67 -0.19 -5.70
N PRO A 58 -7.26 -0.27 -4.43
CA PRO A 58 -6.49 -1.41 -3.95
C PRO A 58 -7.40 -2.59 -3.63
N VAL A 59 -6.97 -3.76 -4.05
CA VAL A 59 -7.65 -5.02 -3.72
C VAL A 59 -6.65 -5.84 -2.92
N ILE A 60 -7.01 -6.16 -1.68
CA ILE A 60 -6.13 -6.87 -0.77
C ILE A 60 -6.43 -8.36 -0.85
N ILE A 61 -5.39 -9.13 -1.14
CA ILE A 61 -5.49 -10.57 -1.13
C ILE A 61 -4.70 -11.10 0.04
N HIS A 62 -5.37 -11.80 0.93
CA HIS A 62 -4.69 -12.46 2.03
C HIS A 62 -3.98 -13.67 1.49
N GLY A 63 -2.67 -13.63 1.51
CA GLY A 63 -1.88 -14.67 0.93
C GLY A 63 -1.15 -15.49 1.97
N GLY A 64 -0.72 -16.63 1.52
CA GLY A 64 0.19 -17.44 2.26
C GLY A 64 -0.44 -18.22 3.39
N GLY A 65 0.02 -19.41 3.49
CA GLY A 65 -0.24 -20.22 4.63
C GLY A 65 -1.59 -20.91 4.69
N PRO A 66 -1.81 -21.50 5.82
CA PRO A 66 -2.98 -22.35 6.02
C PRO A 66 -4.32 -21.65 5.98
N GLU A 67 -4.33 -20.36 6.19
CA GLU A 67 -5.56 -19.61 6.25
C GLU A 67 -6.36 -19.70 4.96
N ILE A 68 -5.67 -19.82 3.86
CA ILE A 68 -6.31 -19.91 2.56
C ILE A 68 -7.16 -21.18 2.49
N ASN A 69 -6.70 -22.20 3.11
CA ASN A 69 -7.37 -23.51 3.06
C ASN A 69 -8.64 -23.57 3.88
N THR A 70 -8.83 -22.64 4.76
CA THR A 70 -10.02 -22.62 5.61
C THR A 70 -11.17 -21.86 5.01
N MET A 71 -10.92 -21.30 3.89
CA MET A 71 -11.95 -20.50 3.19
C MET A 71 -13.02 -21.36 2.54
#